data_f5a784e314ed2222bf3566307fd5e1e0
#
_entry.id   f5a784e314ed2222bf3566307fd5e1e0
#
_cell.length_a   1.000
_cell.length_b   1.000
_cell.length_c   1.000
_cell.angle_alpha   90.00
_cell.angle_beta   90.00
_cell.angle_gamma   90.00
#
_symmetry.space_group_name_H-M   'P 1'
#
loop_
_entity.id
_entity.type
_entity.pdbx_description
1 polymer ?
#
loop_
_entity_poly.entity_id
_entity_poly.type
_entity_poly.pdbx_seq_one_letter_code
_entity_poly.pdbx_strand_id
1 'polypeptide(L)'
;MTATLTAFLLRSHGGHTWPDPGAPIEWSPDHVLLDDTDGTVAALAFEATGASRVACELVLVAPQREASGPDGLADLRFMQSFASATGAHFVRPGAGPAGAVHRRRFAAPGRVLASAVPGAAAAGALGM
;
A
#
# COMPACT_ATOMS: atom_id res chain seq x y z
N MET A 1 -7.43 18.54 -26.75
CA MET A 1 -8.11 17.96 -25.57
C MET A 1 -7.48 18.47 -24.29
N THR A 2 -8.27 19.04 -23.41
CA THR A 2 -7.79 19.52 -22.11
C THR A 2 -7.57 18.31 -21.21
N ALA A 3 -6.34 17.96 -20.90
CA ALA A 3 -6.04 16.87 -20.00
C ALA A 3 -6.47 17.20 -18.57
N THR A 4 -7.14 16.28 -17.91
CA THR A 4 -7.42 16.40 -16.47
C THR A 4 -6.14 16.16 -15.66
N LEU A 5 -6.07 16.67 -14.42
CA LEU A 5 -4.96 16.40 -13.52
C LEU A 5 -4.75 14.87 -13.34
N THR A 6 -5.83 14.11 -13.21
CA THR A 6 -5.78 12.66 -13.10
C THR A 6 -5.11 12.02 -14.32
N ALA A 7 -5.50 12.40 -15.53
CA ALA A 7 -4.88 11.89 -16.75
C ALA A 7 -3.40 12.26 -16.84
N PHE A 8 -3.04 13.47 -16.42
CA PHE A 8 -1.64 13.91 -16.35
C PHE A 8 -0.84 13.04 -15.37
N LEU A 9 -1.34 12.80 -14.17
CA LEU A 9 -0.68 11.96 -13.16
C LEU A 9 -0.56 10.50 -13.63
N LEU A 10 -1.60 9.93 -14.21
CA LEU A 10 -1.56 8.59 -14.78
C LEU A 10 -0.49 8.45 -15.86
N ARG A 11 -0.39 9.44 -16.74
CA ARG A 11 0.62 9.44 -17.79
C ARG A 11 2.04 9.56 -17.23
N SER A 12 2.25 10.43 -16.24
CA SER A 12 3.59 10.66 -15.67
C SER A 12 4.15 9.45 -14.91
N HIS A 13 3.26 8.55 -14.43
CA HIS A 13 3.66 7.39 -13.64
C HIS A 13 3.48 6.04 -14.34
N GLY A 14 2.61 5.93 -15.32
CA GLY A 14 2.20 4.64 -15.89
C GLY A 14 2.45 4.43 -17.38
N GLY A 15 2.99 5.41 -18.09
CA GLY A 15 3.23 5.23 -19.52
C GLY A 15 3.01 6.49 -20.36
N HIS A 16 3.40 6.40 -21.61
CA HIS A 16 3.44 7.54 -22.53
C HIS A 16 2.11 7.84 -23.25
N THR A 17 1.10 7.01 -23.06
CA THR A 17 -0.22 7.18 -23.68
C THR A 17 -1.23 7.74 -22.69
N TRP A 18 -2.12 8.61 -23.18
CA TRP A 18 -3.26 9.08 -22.40
C TRP A 18 -4.28 7.96 -22.31
N PRO A 19 -4.68 7.54 -21.10
CA PRO A 19 -5.71 6.53 -20.97
C PRO A 19 -7.05 7.13 -21.38
N ASP A 20 -7.80 6.41 -22.22
CA ASP A 20 -9.19 6.77 -22.51
C ASP A 20 -10.06 6.46 -21.29
N PRO A 21 -11.08 7.28 -21.01
CA PRO A 21 -12.02 7.00 -19.94
C PRO A 21 -12.67 5.62 -20.12
N GLY A 22 -12.57 4.76 -19.11
CA GLY A 22 -13.10 3.40 -19.12
C GLY A 22 -12.15 2.35 -19.70
N ALA A 23 -10.98 2.73 -20.23
CA ALA A 23 -9.98 1.77 -20.65
C ALA A 23 -9.28 1.12 -19.44
N PRO A 24 -8.93 -0.19 -19.52
CA PRO A 24 -8.12 -0.82 -18.49
C PRO A 24 -6.72 -0.22 -18.48
N ILE A 25 -6.18 -0.03 -17.29
CA ILE A 25 -4.82 0.48 -17.08
C ILE A 25 -4.04 -0.57 -16.30
N GLU A 26 -2.89 -0.98 -16.84
CA GLU A 26 -1.91 -1.76 -16.09
C GLU A 26 -0.95 -0.80 -15.38
N TRP A 27 -0.83 -0.98 -14.09
CA TRP A 27 0.00 -0.11 -13.28
C TRP A 27 0.69 -0.87 -12.15
N SER A 28 1.98 -0.62 -11.97
CA SER A 28 2.75 -1.18 -10.86
C SER A 28 2.98 -0.10 -9.81
N PRO A 29 2.45 -0.24 -8.59
CA PRO A 29 2.74 0.69 -7.52
C PRO A 29 4.19 0.56 -7.05
N ASP A 30 4.81 1.67 -6.66
CA ASP A 30 6.10 1.67 -5.98
C ASP A 30 5.94 1.26 -4.51
N HIS A 31 4.91 1.77 -3.86
CA HIS A 31 4.60 1.49 -2.47
C HIS A 31 3.20 0.88 -2.31
N VAL A 32 3.09 -0.08 -1.40
CA VAL A 32 1.81 -0.64 -0.93
C VAL A 32 1.73 -0.44 0.58
N LEU A 33 0.61 0.07 1.06
CA LEU A 33 0.35 0.25 2.49
C LEU A 33 -0.83 -0.59 2.91
N LEU A 34 -0.61 -1.47 3.89
CA LEU A 34 -1.58 -2.35 4.49
C LEU A 34 -1.74 -2.03 5.99
N ASP A 35 -2.94 -2.10 6.49
CA ASP A 35 -3.23 -2.02 7.92
C ASP A 35 -3.94 -3.28 8.44
N ASP A 36 -4.42 -3.23 9.64
CA ASP A 36 -5.15 -4.32 10.30
C ASP A 36 -6.62 -4.45 9.87
N THR A 37 -7.11 -3.59 8.97
CA THR A 37 -8.49 -3.67 8.47
C THR A 37 -8.58 -4.63 7.28
N ASP A 38 -7.77 -4.38 6.25
CA ASP A 38 -7.79 -5.15 5.00
C ASP A 38 -6.48 -5.91 4.75
N GLY A 39 -5.47 -5.69 5.58
CA GLY A 39 -4.13 -6.25 5.40
C GLY A 39 -4.09 -7.77 5.46
N THR A 40 -4.86 -8.38 6.37
CA THR A 40 -4.94 -9.85 6.48
C THR A 40 -5.52 -10.45 5.20
N VAL A 41 -6.59 -9.87 4.66
CA VAL A 41 -7.21 -10.34 3.41
C VAL A 41 -6.27 -10.14 2.22
N ALA A 42 -5.60 -8.99 2.15
CA ALA A 42 -4.62 -8.72 1.10
C ALA A 42 -3.42 -9.68 1.17
N ALA A 43 -2.93 -10.00 2.36
CA ALA A 43 -1.86 -10.96 2.56
C ALA A 43 -2.26 -12.38 2.14
N LEU A 44 -3.46 -12.82 2.50
CA LEU A 44 -4.00 -14.11 2.07
C LEU A 44 -4.19 -14.18 0.55
N ALA A 45 -4.69 -13.10 -0.06
CA ALA A 45 -4.82 -13.02 -1.51
C ALA A 45 -3.45 -13.07 -2.20
N PHE A 46 -2.43 -12.42 -1.63
CA PHE A 46 -1.06 -12.51 -2.13
C PHE A 46 -0.53 -13.94 -2.04
N GLU A 47 -0.67 -14.61 -0.89
CA GLU A 47 -0.25 -16.01 -0.73
C GLU A 47 -0.92 -16.93 -1.75
N ALA A 48 -2.20 -16.71 -2.05
CA ALA A 48 -2.94 -17.47 -3.05
C ALA A 48 -2.37 -17.35 -4.47
N THR A 49 -1.58 -16.31 -4.77
CA THR A 49 -0.87 -16.18 -6.06
C THR A 49 0.33 -17.13 -6.20
N GLY A 50 0.81 -17.70 -5.09
CA GLY A 50 2.02 -18.50 -5.05
C GLY A 50 3.32 -17.71 -5.13
N ALA A 51 3.26 -16.38 -5.14
CA ALA A 51 4.45 -15.53 -5.13
C ALA A 51 5.15 -15.60 -3.76
N SER A 52 6.47 -15.75 -3.78
CA SER A 52 7.26 -15.87 -2.55
C SER A 52 7.76 -14.52 -2.01
N ARG A 53 7.77 -13.48 -2.82
CA ARG A 53 8.25 -12.14 -2.45
C ARG A 53 7.43 -11.06 -3.12
N VAL A 54 7.31 -9.94 -2.41
CA VAL A 54 6.72 -8.72 -2.97
C VAL A 54 7.65 -8.11 -4.03
N ALA A 55 7.08 -7.61 -5.12
CA ALA A 55 7.84 -7.09 -6.26
C ALA A 55 8.01 -5.57 -6.24
N CYS A 56 7.17 -4.84 -5.48
CA CYS A 56 7.28 -3.39 -5.38
C CYS A 56 8.41 -2.96 -4.41
N GLU A 57 8.83 -1.71 -4.53
CA GLU A 57 9.93 -1.14 -3.75
C GLU A 57 9.67 -1.21 -2.24
N LEU A 58 8.44 -0.96 -1.82
CA LEU A 58 8.04 -0.99 -0.42
C LEU A 58 6.64 -1.58 -0.25
N VAL A 59 6.52 -2.64 0.53
CA VAL A 59 5.24 -3.01 1.16
C VAL A 59 5.34 -2.72 2.65
N LEU A 60 4.52 -1.83 3.15
CA LEU A 60 4.46 -1.45 4.56
C LEU A 60 3.22 -2.06 5.20
N VAL A 61 3.42 -2.94 6.16
CA VAL A 61 2.37 -3.53 6.99
C VAL A 61 2.38 -2.78 8.33
N ALA A 62 1.38 -1.95 8.55
CA ALA A 62 1.32 -1.05 9.70
C ALA A 62 -0.02 -1.17 10.44
N PRO A 63 -0.19 -2.17 11.32
CA PRO A 63 -1.37 -2.32 12.14
C PRO A 63 -1.59 -1.07 13.01
N GLN A 64 -2.80 -0.55 13.00
CA GLN A 64 -3.13 0.69 13.70
C GLN A 64 -3.61 0.43 15.12
N ARG A 65 -4.31 -0.68 15.33
CA ARG A 65 -4.91 -1.06 16.60
C ARG A 65 -4.00 -1.98 17.38
N GLU A 66 -4.04 -1.83 18.69
CA GLU A 66 -3.49 -2.85 19.57
C GLU A 66 -4.35 -4.12 19.46
N ALA A 67 -3.67 -5.25 19.33
CA ALA A 67 -4.36 -6.53 19.25
C ALA A 67 -5.15 -6.77 20.54
N SER A 68 -6.45 -6.92 20.44
CA SER A 68 -7.33 -7.26 21.54
C SER A 68 -7.89 -8.67 21.37
N GLY A 69 -7.72 -9.48 22.43
CA GLY A 69 -8.20 -10.86 22.42
C GLY A 69 -7.36 -11.82 21.54
N PRO A 70 -7.71 -13.11 21.57
CA PRO A 70 -6.96 -14.16 20.84
C PRO A 70 -6.92 -13.95 19.33
N ASP A 71 -8.05 -13.56 18.74
CA ASP A 71 -8.18 -13.40 17.28
C ASP A 71 -7.34 -12.23 16.77
N GLY A 72 -7.38 -11.07 17.45
CA GLY A 72 -6.55 -9.94 17.09
C GLY A 72 -5.06 -10.21 17.23
N LEU A 73 -4.66 -11.04 18.20
CA LEU A 73 -3.28 -11.49 18.33
C LEU A 73 -2.88 -12.45 17.22
N ALA A 74 -3.80 -13.32 16.78
CA ALA A 74 -3.56 -14.24 15.66
C ALA A 74 -3.35 -13.46 14.36
N ASP A 75 -4.21 -12.49 14.06
CA ASP A 75 -4.08 -11.61 12.89
C ASP A 75 -2.75 -10.85 12.90
N LEU A 76 -2.39 -10.27 14.03
CA LEU A 76 -1.13 -9.53 14.16
C LEU A 76 0.08 -10.43 13.90
N ARG A 77 0.08 -11.65 14.44
CA ARG A 77 1.15 -12.63 14.21
C ARG A 77 1.21 -13.09 12.76
N PHE A 78 0.04 -13.29 12.15
CA PHE A 78 -0.03 -13.63 10.73
C PHE A 78 0.57 -12.52 9.87
N MET A 79 0.17 -11.26 10.05
CA MET A 79 0.71 -10.14 9.31
C MET A 79 2.21 -9.95 9.53
N GLN A 80 2.71 -10.19 10.74
CA GLN A 80 4.14 -10.15 11.03
C GLN A 80 4.89 -11.28 10.32
N SER A 81 4.34 -12.48 10.30
CA SER A 81 4.91 -13.63 9.60
C SER A 81 4.91 -13.41 8.09
N PHE A 82 3.81 -12.92 7.54
CA PHE A 82 3.70 -12.53 6.15
C PHE A 82 4.79 -11.52 5.75
N ALA A 83 4.94 -10.45 6.52
CA ALA A 83 5.96 -9.43 6.23
C ALA A 83 7.38 -10.03 6.24
N SER A 84 7.67 -10.87 7.22
CA SER A 84 8.97 -11.54 7.34
C SER A 84 9.26 -12.50 6.19
N ALA A 85 8.25 -13.25 5.74
CA ALA A 85 8.39 -14.23 4.68
C ALA A 85 8.54 -13.59 3.29
N THR A 86 7.81 -12.49 3.04
CA THR A 86 7.71 -11.86 1.71
C THR A 86 8.67 -10.71 1.47
N GLY A 87 9.34 -10.22 2.52
CA GLY A 87 10.22 -9.07 2.47
C GLY A 87 9.50 -7.73 2.64
N ALA A 88 8.26 -7.73 3.11
CA ALA A 88 7.55 -6.53 3.49
C ALA A 88 8.08 -5.97 4.83
N HIS A 89 7.88 -4.67 5.05
CA HIS A 89 8.24 -4.00 6.29
C HIS A 89 7.09 -4.03 7.29
N PHE A 90 7.33 -4.57 8.47
CA PHE A 90 6.36 -4.59 9.54
C PHE A 90 6.61 -3.46 10.54
N VAL A 91 5.59 -2.65 10.76
CA VAL A 91 5.58 -1.57 11.75
C VAL A 91 4.90 -2.08 13.02
N ARG A 92 5.54 -1.90 14.16
CA ARG A 92 4.96 -2.31 15.44
C ARG A 92 3.68 -1.53 15.72
N PRO A 93 2.64 -2.17 16.28
CA PRO A 93 1.46 -1.48 16.79
C PRO A 93 1.85 -0.33 17.74
N GLY A 94 1.05 0.74 17.74
CA GLY A 94 1.34 1.92 18.56
C GLY A 94 2.27 2.96 17.91
N ALA A 95 2.80 2.71 16.73
CA ALA A 95 3.61 3.71 15.99
C ALA A 95 2.77 4.87 15.43
N GLY A 96 1.47 4.78 15.50
CA GLY A 96 0.50 5.75 15.00
C GLY A 96 -0.22 5.27 13.73
N PRO A 97 -1.14 6.08 13.20
CA PRO A 97 -1.91 5.73 12.01
C PRO A 97 -1.01 5.37 10.83
N ALA A 98 -1.33 4.27 10.14
CA ALA A 98 -0.51 3.71 9.06
C ALA A 98 -0.14 4.74 7.99
N GLY A 99 -1.13 5.54 7.52
CA GLY A 99 -0.88 6.61 6.57
C GLY A 99 0.06 7.71 7.09
N ALA A 100 0.03 8.02 8.39
CA ALA A 100 0.95 8.99 8.98
C ALA A 100 2.37 8.44 9.10
N VAL A 101 2.52 7.17 9.46
CA VAL A 101 3.83 6.50 9.48
C VAL A 101 4.44 6.50 8.10
N HIS A 102 3.66 6.11 7.08
CA HIS A 102 4.11 6.09 5.70
C HIS A 102 4.55 7.49 5.24
N ARG A 103 3.71 8.51 5.41
CA ARG A 103 4.04 9.89 4.99
C ARG A 103 5.31 10.45 5.65
N ARG A 104 5.55 10.13 6.91
CA ARG A 104 6.71 10.66 7.65
C ARG A 104 8.03 10.00 7.28
N ARG A 105 7.99 8.74 6.87
CA ARG A 105 9.21 7.93 6.75
C ARG A 105 9.54 7.49 5.33
N PHE A 106 8.53 7.35 4.48
CA PHE A 106 8.67 6.65 3.20
C PHE A 106 8.12 7.43 2.01
N ALA A 107 7.21 8.39 2.23
CA ALA A 107 6.64 9.14 1.12
C ALA A 107 7.71 9.94 0.38
N ALA A 108 7.72 9.82 -0.93
CA ALA A 108 8.64 10.53 -1.80
C ALA A 108 7.90 11.01 -3.06
N PRO A 109 8.20 12.23 -3.55
CA PRO A 109 7.62 12.74 -4.79
C PRO A 109 7.88 11.79 -5.97
N GLY A 110 6.90 11.68 -6.84
CA GLY A 110 6.99 10.85 -8.04
C GLY A 110 6.81 9.36 -7.82
N ARG A 111 6.51 8.93 -6.60
CA ARG A 111 6.16 7.53 -6.28
C ARG A 111 4.66 7.32 -6.29
N VAL A 112 4.25 6.09 -6.56
CA VAL A 112 2.86 5.68 -6.59
C VAL A 112 2.56 4.82 -5.37
N LEU A 113 1.57 5.23 -4.58
CA LEU A 113 1.09 4.48 -3.43
C LEU A 113 -0.25 3.79 -3.76
N ALA A 114 -0.30 2.47 -3.61
CA ALA A 114 -1.55 1.71 -3.57
C ALA A 114 -1.92 1.40 -2.12
N SER A 115 -3.14 1.72 -1.71
CA SER A 115 -3.62 1.46 -0.35
C SER A 115 -5.12 1.52 -0.23
N ALA A 116 -5.70 0.67 0.62
CA ALA A 116 -7.06 0.76 1.11
C ALA A 116 -7.15 1.51 2.46
N VAL A 117 -6.02 1.89 3.04
CA VAL A 117 -5.97 2.54 4.37
C VAL A 117 -6.60 3.93 4.31
N PRO A 118 -7.56 4.26 5.19
CA PRO A 118 -8.15 5.59 5.26
C PRO A 118 -7.09 6.68 5.42
N GLY A 119 -7.20 7.73 4.62
CA GLY A 119 -6.26 8.85 4.64
C GLY A 119 -4.91 8.61 3.92
N ALA A 120 -4.71 7.46 3.28
CA ALA A 120 -3.52 7.20 2.47
C ALA A 120 -3.38 8.20 1.31
N ALA A 121 -4.50 8.63 0.71
CA ALA A 121 -4.54 9.63 -0.36
C ALA A 121 -3.87 10.97 0.02
N ALA A 122 -3.72 11.28 1.30
CA ALA A 122 -2.99 12.47 1.75
C ALA A 122 -1.48 12.44 1.39
N ALA A 123 -0.95 11.29 0.98
CA ALA A 123 0.41 11.20 0.42
C ALA A 123 0.54 11.98 -0.90
N GLY A 124 -0.57 12.17 -1.64
CA GLY A 124 -0.60 13.01 -2.84
C GLY A 124 -0.20 14.47 -2.58
N ALA A 125 -0.41 14.99 -1.37
CA ALA A 125 0.07 16.33 -0.98
C ALA A 125 1.61 16.44 -0.93
N LEU A 126 2.31 15.31 -0.88
CA LEU A 126 3.77 15.20 -0.92
C LEU A 126 4.29 14.83 -2.32
N GLY A 127 3.42 14.83 -3.32
CA GLY A 127 3.79 14.53 -4.70
C GLY A 127 3.84 13.04 -5.05
N MET A 128 3.19 12.20 -4.23
CA MET A 128 2.99 10.78 -4.55
C MET A 128 1.78 10.59 -5.44
#